data_4b16f8851d853a8657d4a42c47546c35
#
_entry.id   4b16f8851d853a8657d4a42c47546c35
#
_cell.length_a   1.000
_cell.length_b   1.000
_cell.length_c   1.000
_cell.angle_alpha   90.00
_cell.angle_beta   90.00
_cell.angle_gamma   90.00
#
_symmetry.space_group_name_H-M   'P 1'
#
loop_
_entity.id
_entity.type
_entity.pdbx_description
1 polymer ?
#
loop_
_entity_poly.entity_id
_entity_poly.type
_entity_poly.pdbx_seq_one_letter_code
_entity_poly.pdbx_strand_id
1 'polypeptide(L)'
;MPEGPELCGIELAHPVLNGSGTYDAIAARRVFGDALLEDFPFAAFVSKTITPQPRAGNEPRRIWETPAGMLNSIGLPNKGLEGFLAEDLPQLAELPVPLIVSAMATDREDFARIVAALDERDEVAAVELNVSCPNVHSGLIVGENPSETLALLAALRPLTEKPLIVKLTPNVADPAAVAIAAEEGGADAVSLINTLKGAALDPRSGEPALAAGHGGLSGPAVRPVALAQLRAVRVAIGLPIVGMGGIANGADAAEFLAAGATVVAVGTENFSDPRAGSRVASELGYEAAPVAAAPSR
;
A
#
# COMPACT_ATOMS: atom_id res chain seq x y z
N MET A 1 25.94 10.65 -2.81
CA MET A 1 24.74 9.82 -2.77
C MET A 1 23.58 10.66 -3.28
N PRO A 2 22.58 10.10 -3.97
CA PRO A 2 21.41 10.86 -4.31
C PRO A 2 20.70 11.29 -3.01
N GLU A 3 20.16 12.50 -2.99
CA GLU A 3 19.24 12.93 -1.92
C GLU A 3 17.97 12.10 -1.98
N GLY A 4 17.39 11.76 -0.81
CA GLY A 4 16.14 11.04 -0.75
C GLY A 4 14.99 11.86 -1.33
N PRO A 5 13.95 11.23 -1.89
CA PRO A 5 12.79 11.93 -2.40
C PRO A 5 11.89 12.42 -1.26
N GLU A 6 11.00 13.37 -1.59
CA GLU A 6 9.90 13.79 -0.75
C GLU A 6 8.58 13.16 -1.27
N LEU A 7 7.72 12.71 -0.36
CA LEU A 7 6.35 12.26 -0.66
C LEU A 7 5.36 13.06 0.19
N CYS A 8 4.63 13.99 -0.41
CA CYS A 8 3.61 14.80 0.27
C CYS A 8 4.15 15.53 1.53
N GLY A 9 5.33 16.15 1.45
CA GLY A 9 5.98 16.82 2.58
C GLY A 9 6.74 15.89 3.53
N ILE A 10 6.73 14.58 3.27
CA ILE A 10 7.46 13.58 4.06
C ILE A 10 8.82 13.34 3.41
N GLU A 11 9.90 13.74 4.07
CA GLU A 11 11.27 13.44 3.63
C GLU A 11 11.59 11.95 3.82
N LEU A 12 12.16 11.32 2.80
CA LEU A 12 12.46 9.90 2.80
C LEU A 12 13.95 9.66 2.56
N ALA A 13 14.55 8.71 3.26
CA ALA A 13 15.97 8.38 3.09
C ALA A 13 16.27 7.77 1.70
N HIS A 14 15.31 7.09 1.11
CA HIS A 14 15.39 6.46 -0.22
C HIS A 14 13.96 6.24 -0.78
N PRO A 15 13.79 5.96 -2.09
CA PRO A 15 12.47 5.89 -2.72
C PRO A 15 11.70 4.58 -2.49
N VAL A 16 12.13 3.69 -1.58
CA VAL A 16 11.54 2.34 -1.47
C VAL A 16 10.70 2.20 -0.21
N LEU A 17 9.39 1.91 -0.39
CA LEU A 17 8.41 1.60 0.65
C LEU A 17 8.00 0.13 0.55
N ASN A 18 7.22 -0.36 1.55
CA ASN A 18 6.49 -1.62 1.40
C ASN A 18 5.08 -1.39 0.84
N GLY A 19 4.56 -2.34 0.10
CA GLY A 19 3.13 -2.40 -0.21
C GLY A 19 2.32 -2.77 1.04
N SER A 20 1.17 -2.13 1.27
CA SER A 20 0.29 -2.43 2.41
C SER A 20 0.01 -3.93 2.55
N GLY A 21 0.22 -4.46 3.76
CA GLY A 21 -0.06 -5.85 4.11
C GLY A 21 0.90 -6.88 3.52
N THR A 22 2.05 -6.48 2.98
CA THR A 22 3.09 -7.37 2.45
C THR A 22 4.30 -7.51 3.37
N TYR A 23 4.34 -6.75 4.44
CA TYR A 23 5.35 -6.82 5.50
C TYR A 23 4.68 -6.61 6.84
N ASP A 24 4.92 -7.51 7.80
CA ASP A 24 4.43 -7.39 9.18
C ASP A 24 5.59 -6.94 10.07
N ALA A 25 5.70 -5.63 10.30
CA ALA A 25 6.78 -5.05 11.09
C ALA A 25 6.73 -5.49 12.57
N ILE A 26 5.54 -5.74 13.12
CA ILE A 26 5.37 -6.22 14.49
C ILE A 26 5.89 -7.67 14.63
N ALA A 27 5.52 -8.53 13.69
CA ALA A 27 6.02 -9.91 13.65
C ALA A 27 7.53 -9.95 13.34
N ALA A 28 8.01 -9.13 12.42
CA ALA A 28 9.43 -9.03 12.10
C ALA A 28 10.26 -8.60 13.32
N ARG A 29 9.77 -7.61 14.10
CA ARG A 29 10.46 -7.20 15.33
C ARG A 29 10.54 -8.30 16.38
N ARG A 30 9.51 -9.15 16.48
CA ARG A 30 9.56 -10.33 17.38
C ARG A 30 10.62 -11.34 16.97
N VAL A 31 10.94 -11.44 15.68
CA VAL A 31 11.93 -12.36 15.13
C VAL A 31 13.35 -11.77 15.17
N PHE A 32 13.50 -10.52 14.73
CA PHE A 32 14.80 -9.87 14.55
C PHE A 32 15.23 -8.98 15.73
N GLY A 33 14.32 -8.75 16.70
CA GLY A 33 14.58 -7.87 17.84
C GLY A 33 14.80 -6.41 17.40
N ASP A 34 15.59 -5.69 18.21
CA ASP A 34 15.89 -4.28 17.98
C ASP A 34 16.80 -4.04 16.76
N ALA A 35 17.50 -5.08 16.27
CA ALA A 35 18.26 -4.99 15.02
C ALA A 35 17.39 -4.57 13.82
N LEU A 36 16.08 -4.86 13.85
CA LEU A 36 15.15 -4.36 12.83
C LEU A 36 15.04 -2.83 12.85
N LEU A 37 15.12 -2.21 14.02
CA LEU A 37 15.04 -0.75 14.16
C LEU A 37 16.32 -0.07 13.69
N GLU A 38 17.47 -0.76 13.78
CA GLU A 38 18.77 -0.28 13.33
C GLU A 38 18.93 -0.34 11.80
N ASP A 39 18.26 -1.29 11.14
CA ASP A 39 18.32 -1.51 9.69
C ASP A 39 16.91 -1.83 9.15
N PHE A 40 16.01 -0.85 9.26
CA PHE A 40 14.64 -1.00 8.77
C PHE A 40 14.61 -0.96 7.23
N PRO A 41 13.98 -1.93 6.56
CA PRO A 41 14.16 -2.11 5.12
C PRO A 41 13.46 -1.09 4.22
N PHE A 42 12.67 -0.17 4.77
CA PHE A 42 11.86 0.79 3.99
C PHE A 42 12.06 2.22 4.50
N ALA A 43 11.96 3.20 3.61
CA ALA A 43 12.07 4.62 3.98
C ALA A 43 10.79 5.19 4.62
N ALA A 44 9.64 4.55 4.42
CA ALA A 44 8.40 4.73 5.18
C ALA A 44 7.68 3.38 5.25
N PHE A 45 6.90 3.18 6.29
CA PHE A 45 6.16 1.93 6.50
C PHE A 45 4.66 2.12 6.23
N VAL A 46 4.10 1.33 5.30
CA VAL A 46 2.66 1.28 5.03
C VAL A 46 2.07 0.11 5.81
N SER A 47 1.18 0.41 6.76
CA SER A 47 0.58 -0.60 7.63
C SER A 47 -0.30 -1.60 6.87
N LYS A 48 -0.62 -2.72 7.51
CA LYS A 48 -1.75 -3.55 7.09
C LYS A 48 -3.02 -2.71 7.06
N THR A 49 -3.82 -2.86 5.99
CA THR A 49 -5.09 -2.16 5.86
C THR A 49 -6.00 -2.46 7.05
N ILE A 50 -6.44 -1.42 7.74
CA ILE A 50 -7.42 -1.49 8.84
C ILE A 50 -8.83 -1.26 8.31
N THR A 51 -9.81 -1.77 9.02
CA THR A 51 -11.24 -1.58 8.76
C THR A 51 -11.94 -1.05 10.01
N PRO A 52 -13.15 -0.48 9.90
CA PRO A 52 -13.88 0.03 11.07
C PRO A 52 -14.06 -1.02 12.15
N GLN A 53 -14.44 -2.23 11.74
CA GLN A 53 -14.65 -3.39 12.61
C GLN A 53 -13.56 -4.44 12.38
N PRO A 54 -13.25 -5.30 13.36
CA PRO A 54 -12.33 -6.43 13.20
C PRO A 54 -12.78 -7.39 12.09
N ARG A 55 -11.81 -7.96 11.38
CA ARG A 55 -12.04 -8.96 10.33
C ARG A 55 -11.17 -10.19 10.55
N ALA A 56 -11.76 -11.38 10.45
CA ALA A 56 -11.03 -12.65 10.51
C ALA A 56 -10.27 -12.97 9.20
N GLY A 57 -10.68 -12.32 8.10
CA GLY A 57 -10.22 -12.68 6.77
C GLY A 57 -11.02 -13.83 6.16
N ASN A 58 -10.62 -14.26 4.97
CA ASN A 58 -11.28 -15.34 4.24
C ASN A 58 -10.89 -16.73 4.78
N GLU A 59 -11.66 -17.74 4.44
CA GLU A 59 -11.31 -19.15 4.73
C GLU A 59 -10.03 -19.59 3.98
N PRO A 60 -9.20 -20.46 4.54
CA PRO A 60 -8.09 -21.10 3.83
C PRO A 60 -8.64 -21.99 2.68
N ARG A 61 -7.94 -22.14 1.57
CA ARG A 61 -6.62 -21.65 1.13
C ARG A 61 -6.68 -20.20 0.65
N ARG A 62 -5.78 -19.38 1.16
CA ARG A 62 -5.77 -17.91 0.90
C ARG A 62 -4.66 -17.48 -0.04
N ILE A 63 -3.68 -18.35 -0.29
CA ILE A 63 -2.49 -18.06 -1.12
C ILE A 63 -2.27 -19.24 -2.07
N TRP A 64 -1.86 -18.91 -3.30
CA TRP A 64 -1.45 -19.87 -4.31
C TRP A 64 -0.30 -19.31 -5.14
N GLU A 65 0.81 -20.04 -5.22
CA GLU A 65 1.93 -19.65 -6.06
C GLU A 65 1.60 -19.86 -7.55
N THR A 66 2.11 -18.96 -8.38
CA THR A 66 2.05 -19.05 -9.84
C THR A 66 3.47 -18.99 -10.41
N PRO A 67 3.72 -19.37 -11.68
CA PRO A 67 5.08 -19.38 -12.25
C PRO A 67 5.83 -18.05 -12.16
N ALA A 68 5.12 -16.90 -12.06
CA ALA A 68 5.74 -15.57 -12.03
C ALA A 68 5.06 -14.63 -11.01
N GLY A 69 4.66 -15.17 -9.86
CA GLY A 69 4.04 -14.39 -8.81
C GLY A 69 3.13 -15.25 -7.94
N MET A 70 2.12 -14.63 -7.35
CA MET A 70 1.16 -15.33 -6.50
C MET A 70 -0.25 -14.77 -6.62
N LEU A 71 -1.22 -15.64 -6.37
CA LEU A 71 -2.61 -15.27 -6.12
C LEU A 71 -2.87 -15.24 -4.62
N ASN A 72 -3.58 -14.23 -4.16
CA ASN A 72 -4.02 -14.15 -2.77
C ASN A 72 -5.50 -13.78 -2.64
N SER A 73 -6.13 -14.31 -1.62
CA SER A 73 -7.47 -13.96 -1.18
C SER A 73 -7.48 -13.92 0.35
N ILE A 74 -6.77 -12.95 0.92
CA ILE A 74 -6.53 -12.87 2.37
C ILE A 74 -7.79 -12.39 3.12
N GLY A 75 -8.57 -11.47 2.55
CA GLY A 75 -9.81 -10.96 3.14
C GLY A 75 -9.59 -9.92 4.25
N LEU A 76 -8.43 -9.26 4.27
CA LEU A 76 -8.08 -8.18 5.19
C LEU A 76 -8.26 -8.52 6.69
N PRO A 77 -7.67 -9.61 7.22
CA PRO A 77 -7.69 -9.86 8.65
C PRO A 77 -7.00 -8.69 9.38
N ASN A 78 -7.72 -8.10 10.34
CA ASN A 78 -7.22 -6.99 11.15
C ASN A 78 -8.08 -6.83 12.42
N LYS A 79 -7.61 -6.06 13.39
CA LYS A 79 -8.25 -5.87 14.69
C LYS A 79 -9.34 -4.79 14.71
N GLY A 80 -9.63 -4.18 13.56
CA GLY A 80 -10.47 -2.98 13.46
C GLY A 80 -9.77 -1.72 13.94
N LEU A 81 -10.43 -0.58 13.80
CA LEU A 81 -9.88 0.72 14.21
C LEU A 81 -9.46 0.73 15.68
N GLU A 82 -10.34 0.34 16.58
CA GLU A 82 -10.08 0.37 18.03
C GLU A 82 -8.91 -0.52 18.43
N GLY A 83 -8.86 -1.77 17.89
CA GLY A 83 -7.78 -2.69 18.17
C GLY A 83 -6.45 -2.22 17.57
N PHE A 84 -6.47 -1.59 16.40
CA PHE A 84 -5.28 -0.99 15.80
C PHE A 84 -4.74 0.14 16.69
N LEU A 85 -5.59 1.08 17.11
CA LEU A 85 -5.18 2.21 17.94
C LEU A 85 -4.64 1.78 19.31
N ALA A 86 -5.26 0.74 19.91
CA ALA A 86 -4.89 0.29 21.24
C ALA A 86 -3.65 -0.63 21.25
N GLU A 87 -3.45 -1.45 20.23
CA GLU A 87 -2.48 -2.54 20.27
C GLU A 87 -1.38 -2.44 19.22
N ASP A 88 -1.71 -2.05 17.98
CA ASP A 88 -0.77 -2.07 16.86
C ASP A 88 -0.04 -0.71 16.72
N LEU A 89 -0.77 0.40 16.80
CA LEU A 89 -0.20 1.74 16.64
C LEU A 89 0.94 2.04 17.64
N PRO A 90 0.84 1.72 18.94
CA PRO A 90 1.95 1.96 19.86
C PRO A 90 3.25 1.20 19.49
N GLN A 91 3.13 0.01 18.91
CA GLN A 91 4.28 -0.77 18.47
C GLN A 91 4.85 -0.24 17.13
N LEU A 92 3.98 0.21 16.23
CA LEU A 92 4.38 0.78 14.93
C LEU A 92 5.00 2.17 15.08
N ALA A 93 4.59 2.94 16.09
CA ALA A 93 5.17 4.24 16.42
C ALA A 93 6.64 4.17 16.85
N GLU A 94 7.13 2.99 17.24
CA GLU A 94 8.54 2.79 17.59
C GLU A 94 9.44 2.56 16.33
N LEU A 95 8.86 2.42 15.13
CA LEU A 95 9.64 2.28 13.90
C LEU A 95 10.43 3.56 13.60
N PRO A 96 11.66 3.45 13.07
CA PRO A 96 12.53 4.60 12.82
C PRO A 96 12.19 5.36 11.52
N VAL A 97 10.99 5.17 10.98
CA VAL A 97 10.54 5.71 9.69
C VAL A 97 9.10 6.21 9.79
N PRO A 98 8.67 7.14 8.91
CA PRO A 98 7.30 7.62 8.86
C PRO A 98 6.30 6.48 8.69
N LEU A 99 5.18 6.54 9.45
CA LEU A 99 4.10 5.58 9.38
C LEU A 99 2.98 6.09 8.48
N ILE A 100 2.66 5.33 7.44
CA ILE A 100 1.49 5.53 6.57
C ILE A 100 0.45 4.47 6.96
N VAL A 101 -0.74 4.87 7.41
CA VAL A 101 -1.78 3.92 7.78
C VAL A 101 -2.70 3.65 6.61
N SER A 102 -2.75 2.39 6.17
CA SER A 102 -3.68 1.96 5.12
C SER A 102 -5.06 1.68 5.73
N ALA A 103 -6.10 2.29 5.19
CA ALA A 103 -7.48 2.23 5.67
C ALA A 103 -8.45 1.81 4.57
N MET A 104 -9.48 1.07 4.93
CA MET A 104 -10.57 0.68 4.03
C MET A 104 -11.90 0.64 4.78
N ALA A 105 -12.94 1.15 4.13
CA ALA A 105 -14.32 1.00 4.56
C ALA A 105 -15.24 0.73 3.37
N THR A 106 -16.51 0.41 3.64
CA THR A 106 -17.51 0.12 2.61
C THR A 106 -18.48 1.29 2.39
N ASP A 107 -18.42 2.31 3.24
CA ASP A 107 -19.17 3.55 3.09
C ASP A 107 -18.34 4.77 3.53
N ARG A 108 -18.86 5.96 3.24
CA ARG A 108 -18.16 7.23 3.51
C ARG A 108 -18.12 7.59 4.99
N GLU A 109 -19.12 7.21 5.77
CA GLU A 109 -19.20 7.50 7.20
C GLU A 109 -18.13 6.72 7.97
N ASP A 110 -17.96 5.44 7.64
CA ASP A 110 -16.92 4.60 8.21
C ASP A 110 -15.51 5.05 7.79
N PHE A 111 -15.30 5.47 6.54
CA PHE A 111 -14.04 6.10 6.13
C PHE A 111 -13.77 7.39 6.92
N ALA A 112 -14.79 8.26 7.06
CA ALA A 112 -14.67 9.50 7.82
C ALA A 112 -14.28 9.26 9.27
N ARG A 113 -14.89 8.24 9.91
CA ARG A 113 -14.54 7.84 11.28
C ARG A 113 -13.09 7.41 11.41
N ILE A 114 -12.59 6.59 10.45
CA ILE A 114 -11.18 6.15 10.48
C ILE A 114 -10.25 7.35 10.27
N VAL A 115 -10.49 8.17 9.25
CA VAL A 115 -9.65 9.33 8.93
C VAL A 115 -9.58 10.31 10.09
N ALA A 116 -10.72 10.67 10.69
CA ALA A 116 -10.77 11.56 11.84
C ALA A 116 -10.00 11.00 13.05
N ALA A 117 -10.14 9.70 13.33
CA ALA A 117 -9.41 9.06 14.42
C ALA A 117 -7.88 9.01 14.17
N LEU A 118 -7.45 8.88 12.92
CA LEU A 118 -6.03 8.90 12.54
C LEU A 118 -5.46 10.32 12.50
N ASP A 119 -6.28 11.33 12.22
CA ASP A 119 -5.87 12.74 12.25
C ASP A 119 -5.39 13.17 13.64
N GLU A 120 -6.03 12.66 14.69
CA GLU A 120 -5.66 12.91 16.09
C GLU A 120 -4.35 12.22 16.54
N ARG A 121 -3.64 11.49 15.67
CA ARG A 121 -2.46 10.69 16.01
C ARG A 121 -1.20 11.26 15.37
N ASP A 122 -0.35 11.87 16.18
CA ASP A 122 0.92 12.46 15.72
C ASP A 122 1.87 11.42 15.11
N GLU A 123 1.74 10.15 15.52
CA GLU A 123 2.55 9.03 15.01
C GLU A 123 2.23 8.67 13.55
N VAL A 124 1.07 9.11 13.05
CA VAL A 124 0.61 8.83 11.67
C VAL A 124 1.01 9.97 10.76
N ALA A 125 1.91 9.70 9.81
CA ALA A 125 2.41 10.68 8.85
C ALA A 125 1.45 10.89 7.65
N ALA A 126 0.73 9.85 7.21
CA ALA A 126 -0.23 9.92 6.09
C ALA A 126 -1.25 8.78 6.18
N VAL A 127 -2.34 8.89 5.43
CA VAL A 127 -3.37 7.85 5.31
C VAL A 127 -3.45 7.37 3.86
N GLU A 128 -3.26 6.05 3.64
CA GLU A 128 -3.51 5.40 2.36
C GLU A 128 -4.95 4.88 2.31
N LEU A 129 -5.78 5.42 1.43
CA LEU A 129 -7.18 5.00 1.23
C LEU A 129 -7.23 3.84 0.23
N ASN A 130 -7.48 2.63 0.70
CA ASN A 130 -7.68 1.46 -0.15
C ASN A 130 -9.12 1.42 -0.66
N VAL A 131 -9.35 1.96 -1.86
CA VAL A 131 -10.69 2.12 -2.46
C VAL A 131 -11.15 0.92 -3.30
N SER A 132 -10.55 -0.26 -3.11
CA SER A 132 -10.84 -1.46 -3.92
C SER A 132 -12.08 -2.25 -3.45
N CYS A 133 -12.90 -1.69 -2.54
CA CYS A 133 -14.13 -2.33 -2.06
C CYS A 133 -15.39 -1.66 -2.62
N PRO A 134 -16.48 -2.44 -2.81
CA PRO A 134 -17.76 -1.89 -3.20
C PRO A 134 -18.36 -1.02 -2.07
N ASN A 135 -18.93 0.12 -2.44
CA ASN A 135 -19.75 0.95 -1.56
C ASN A 135 -21.08 0.25 -1.27
N VAL A 136 -21.47 0.14 0.00
CA VAL A 136 -22.70 -0.59 0.42
C VAL A 136 -24.00 0.08 -0.06
N HIS A 137 -23.97 1.37 -0.35
CA HIS A 137 -25.15 2.12 -0.79
C HIS A 137 -25.33 2.09 -2.31
N SER A 138 -24.23 2.28 -3.08
CA SER A 138 -24.29 2.29 -4.54
C SER A 138 -24.00 0.94 -5.17
N GLY A 139 -23.35 0.01 -4.45
CA GLY A 139 -22.85 -1.24 -5.00
C GLY A 139 -21.64 -1.09 -5.93
N LEU A 140 -21.20 0.15 -6.18
CA LEU A 140 -20.07 0.46 -7.04
C LEU A 140 -18.77 0.35 -6.26
N ILE A 141 -17.73 -0.16 -6.91
CA ILE A 141 -16.38 -0.14 -6.34
C ILE A 141 -15.85 1.29 -6.47
N VAL A 142 -15.53 1.92 -5.33
CA VAL A 142 -15.09 3.33 -5.29
C VAL A 142 -13.91 3.56 -6.23
N GLY A 143 -12.90 2.72 -6.16
CA GLY A 143 -11.70 2.83 -7.01
C GLY A 143 -11.88 2.44 -8.47
N GLU A 144 -13.08 2.04 -8.90
CA GLU A 144 -13.45 1.77 -10.29
C GLU A 144 -14.34 2.87 -10.87
N ASN A 145 -14.81 3.81 -10.03
CA ASN A 145 -15.74 4.86 -10.43
C ASN A 145 -15.21 6.24 -10.05
N PRO A 146 -14.89 7.11 -11.05
CA PRO A 146 -14.39 8.47 -10.79
C PRO A 146 -15.33 9.31 -9.90
N SER A 147 -16.65 9.24 -10.11
CA SER A 147 -17.62 10.02 -9.32
C SER A 147 -17.66 9.58 -7.86
N GLU A 148 -17.58 8.27 -7.59
CA GLU A 148 -17.52 7.76 -6.21
C GLU A 148 -16.19 8.13 -5.53
N THR A 149 -15.08 8.10 -6.26
CA THR A 149 -13.75 8.52 -5.77
C THR A 149 -13.75 9.99 -5.41
N LEU A 150 -14.23 10.85 -6.30
CA LEU A 150 -14.37 12.29 -6.05
C LEU A 150 -15.25 12.57 -4.83
N ALA A 151 -16.42 11.94 -4.76
CA ALA A 151 -17.37 12.16 -3.67
C ALA A 151 -16.88 11.62 -2.32
N LEU A 152 -16.07 10.55 -2.31
CA LEU A 152 -15.41 10.07 -1.11
C LEU A 152 -14.39 11.11 -0.62
N LEU A 153 -13.49 11.55 -1.47
CA LEU A 153 -12.42 12.49 -1.09
C LEU A 153 -12.97 13.85 -0.67
N ALA A 154 -13.99 14.37 -1.37
CA ALA A 154 -14.66 15.61 -0.97
C ALA A 154 -15.27 15.53 0.43
N ALA A 155 -15.69 14.34 0.88
CA ALA A 155 -16.17 14.11 2.24
C ALA A 155 -15.04 13.96 3.26
N LEU A 156 -13.89 13.41 2.87
CA LEU A 156 -12.77 13.10 3.78
C LEU A 156 -11.79 14.28 3.94
N ARG A 157 -11.54 15.03 2.88
CA ARG A 157 -10.54 16.12 2.90
C ARG A 157 -10.74 17.14 4.02
N PRO A 158 -11.98 17.58 4.34
CA PRO A 158 -12.20 18.53 5.44
C PRO A 158 -11.92 17.98 6.85
N LEU A 159 -11.70 16.65 6.98
CA LEU A 159 -11.55 15.98 8.27
C LEU A 159 -10.09 15.83 8.70
N THR A 160 -9.12 16.15 7.85
CA THR A 160 -7.71 15.93 8.15
C THR A 160 -6.81 16.89 7.36
N GLU A 161 -5.72 17.34 7.96
CA GLU A 161 -4.62 18.01 7.25
C GLU A 161 -3.52 17.01 6.82
N LYS A 162 -3.59 15.76 7.28
CA LYS A 162 -2.63 14.73 6.88
C LYS A 162 -2.76 14.40 5.39
N PRO A 163 -1.65 14.02 4.72
CA PRO A 163 -1.69 13.55 3.35
C PRO A 163 -2.63 12.36 3.17
N LEU A 164 -3.51 12.45 2.15
CA LEU A 164 -4.39 11.38 1.70
C LEU A 164 -3.83 10.78 0.41
N ILE A 165 -3.45 9.51 0.47
CA ILE A 165 -2.92 8.73 -0.67
C ILE A 165 -4.01 7.77 -1.15
N VAL A 166 -4.44 7.87 -2.40
CA VAL A 166 -5.50 6.98 -2.94
C VAL A 166 -4.87 5.79 -3.63
N LYS A 167 -5.16 4.58 -3.12
CA LYS A 167 -4.66 3.33 -3.72
C LYS A 167 -5.58 2.81 -4.80
N LEU A 168 -5.15 3.00 -6.05
CA LEU A 168 -5.90 2.65 -7.25
C LEU A 168 -5.85 1.13 -7.53
N THR A 169 -6.99 0.60 -8.00
CA THR A 169 -7.11 -0.78 -8.47
C THR A 169 -6.73 -0.88 -9.95
N PRO A 170 -6.05 -1.95 -10.38
CA PRO A 170 -5.79 -2.18 -11.80
C PRO A 170 -6.99 -2.71 -12.58
N ASN A 171 -8.09 -3.03 -11.90
CA ASN A 171 -9.25 -3.72 -12.49
C ASN A 171 -10.26 -2.72 -13.10
N VAL A 172 -9.75 -1.72 -13.78
CA VAL A 172 -10.51 -0.65 -14.45
C VAL A 172 -10.09 -0.51 -15.90
N ALA A 173 -10.99 -0.01 -16.73
CA ALA A 173 -10.69 0.28 -18.14
C ALA A 173 -9.81 1.53 -18.30
N ASP A 174 -10.00 2.54 -17.43
CA ASP A 174 -9.29 3.80 -17.46
C ASP A 174 -8.85 4.23 -16.05
N PRO A 175 -7.64 3.88 -15.64
CA PRO A 175 -7.10 4.28 -14.35
C PRO A 175 -6.82 5.80 -14.26
N ALA A 176 -6.61 6.47 -15.40
CA ALA A 176 -6.34 7.90 -15.42
C ALA A 176 -7.59 8.71 -15.02
N ALA A 177 -8.79 8.29 -15.46
CA ALA A 177 -10.02 8.96 -15.06
C ALA A 177 -10.27 8.91 -13.53
N VAL A 178 -9.91 7.78 -12.89
CA VAL A 178 -10.01 7.64 -11.43
C VAL A 178 -8.95 8.50 -10.72
N ALA A 179 -7.74 8.56 -11.28
CA ALA A 179 -6.66 9.38 -10.73
C ALA A 179 -6.97 10.89 -10.82
N ILE A 180 -7.57 11.37 -11.93
CA ILE A 180 -8.05 12.74 -12.09
C ILE A 180 -9.09 13.04 -11.00
N ALA A 181 -10.08 12.17 -10.83
CA ALA A 181 -11.09 12.35 -9.78
C ALA A 181 -10.50 12.34 -8.37
N ALA A 182 -9.42 11.60 -8.13
CA ALA A 182 -8.69 11.64 -6.87
C ALA A 182 -8.01 13.00 -6.67
N GLU A 183 -7.32 13.54 -7.68
CA GLU A 183 -6.68 14.85 -7.64
C GLU A 183 -7.71 15.98 -7.43
N GLU A 184 -8.80 15.98 -8.19
CA GLU A 184 -9.90 16.94 -8.06
C GLU A 184 -10.59 16.87 -6.68
N GLY A 185 -10.63 15.68 -6.07
CA GLY A 185 -11.20 15.44 -4.74
C GLY A 185 -10.29 15.86 -3.58
N GLY A 186 -9.05 16.26 -3.84
CA GLY A 186 -8.10 16.73 -2.83
C GLY A 186 -7.22 15.62 -2.25
N ALA A 187 -6.93 14.57 -3.02
CA ALA A 187 -5.83 13.66 -2.70
C ALA A 187 -4.48 14.37 -2.83
N ASP A 188 -3.51 13.99 -2.01
CA ASP A 188 -2.13 14.51 -2.04
C ASP A 188 -1.20 13.61 -2.85
N ALA A 189 -1.55 12.33 -3.02
CA ALA A 189 -0.85 11.38 -3.87
C ALA A 189 -1.79 10.25 -4.32
N VAL A 190 -1.33 9.48 -5.30
CA VAL A 190 -1.94 8.18 -5.65
C VAL A 190 -0.91 7.06 -5.52
N SER A 191 -1.37 5.87 -5.14
CA SER A 191 -0.55 4.65 -5.19
C SER A 191 -1.17 3.64 -6.16
N LEU A 192 -0.37 3.01 -7.00
CA LEU A 192 -0.82 2.01 -7.97
C LEU A 192 0.30 1.03 -8.33
N ILE A 193 -0.04 -0.22 -8.53
CA ILE A 193 -1.36 -0.84 -8.63
C ILE A 193 -1.65 -1.72 -7.40
N ASN A 194 -2.93 -1.87 -7.04
CA ASN A 194 -3.37 -2.99 -6.22
C ASN A 194 -3.28 -4.29 -7.05
N THR A 195 -3.74 -5.42 -6.55
CA THR A 195 -3.64 -6.72 -7.22
C THR A 195 -4.62 -6.85 -8.38
N LEU A 196 -4.18 -7.49 -9.48
CA LEU A 196 -5.00 -7.77 -10.64
C LEU A 196 -5.88 -9.01 -10.38
N LYS A 197 -7.19 -8.93 -10.69
CA LYS A 197 -8.10 -10.07 -10.49
C LYS A 197 -7.67 -11.28 -11.32
N GLY A 198 -7.54 -12.42 -10.67
CA GLY A 198 -7.11 -13.67 -11.30
C GLY A 198 -7.65 -14.89 -10.60
N ALA A 199 -7.48 -16.04 -11.22
CA ALA A 199 -7.82 -17.35 -10.67
C ALA A 199 -6.81 -18.41 -11.11
N ALA A 200 -6.73 -19.50 -10.36
CA ALA A 200 -6.02 -20.72 -10.74
C ALA A 200 -6.85 -21.94 -10.33
N LEU A 201 -6.67 -23.03 -11.04
CA LEU A 201 -7.19 -24.33 -10.67
C LEU A 201 -6.04 -25.18 -10.11
N ASP A 202 -6.32 -25.96 -9.08
CA ASP A 202 -5.40 -26.97 -8.58
C ASP A 202 -5.29 -28.08 -9.64
N PRO A 203 -4.11 -28.32 -10.23
CA PRO A 203 -3.96 -29.29 -11.33
C PRO A 203 -4.24 -30.75 -10.92
N ARG A 204 -4.30 -31.04 -9.62
CA ARG A 204 -4.57 -32.37 -9.08
C ARG A 204 -6.06 -32.66 -8.97
N SER A 205 -6.84 -31.66 -8.56
CA SER A 205 -8.29 -31.82 -8.33
C SER A 205 -9.16 -31.22 -9.42
N GLY A 206 -8.63 -30.22 -10.18
CA GLY A 206 -9.41 -29.40 -11.10
C GLY A 206 -10.25 -28.33 -10.40
N GLU A 207 -10.22 -28.26 -9.07
CA GLU A 207 -10.99 -27.31 -8.27
C GLU A 207 -10.25 -25.96 -8.14
N PRO A 208 -10.94 -24.88 -7.76
CA PRO A 208 -10.28 -23.59 -7.49
C PRO A 208 -9.15 -23.72 -6.48
N ALA A 209 -8.00 -23.15 -6.81
CA ALA A 209 -6.81 -23.18 -5.96
C ALA A 209 -6.98 -22.36 -4.67
N LEU A 210 -7.79 -21.31 -4.70
CA LEU A 210 -8.18 -20.51 -3.55
C LEU A 210 -9.62 -20.84 -3.11
N ALA A 211 -9.88 -20.85 -1.80
CA ALA A 211 -11.21 -21.12 -1.27
C ALA A 211 -12.29 -20.15 -1.77
N ALA A 212 -11.93 -18.88 -2.01
CA ALA A 212 -12.83 -17.89 -2.59
C ALA A 212 -13.05 -18.02 -4.12
N GLY A 213 -12.46 -19.01 -4.77
CA GLY A 213 -12.55 -19.25 -6.22
C GLY A 213 -11.67 -18.33 -7.07
N HIS A 214 -11.36 -17.14 -6.60
CA HIS A 214 -10.50 -16.15 -7.24
C HIS A 214 -9.75 -15.30 -6.21
N GLY A 215 -8.78 -14.52 -6.66
CA GLY A 215 -8.00 -13.63 -5.81
C GLY A 215 -7.31 -12.54 -6.60
N GLY A 216 -6.42 -11.84 -5.93
CA GLY A 216 -5.54 -10.84 -6.54
C GLY A 216 -4.22 -11.46 -6.97
N LEU A 217 -3.87 -11.31 -8.24
CA LEU A 217 -2.56 -11.67 -8.79
C LEU A 217 -1.56 -10.54 -8.51
N SER A 218 -0.37 -10.90 -8.04
CA SER A 218 0.75 -10.00 -7.75
C SER A 218 2.09 -10.66 -8.12
N GLY A 219 3.20 -9.92 -8.00
CA GLY A 219 4.53 -10.39 -8.38
C GLY A 219 4.91 -10.02 -9.81
N PRO A 220 6.04 -10.53 -10.35
CA PRO A 220 6.60 -10.11 -11.64
C PRO A 220 5.62 -10.16 -12.82
N ALA A 221 4.65 -11.07 -12.80
CA ALA A 221 3.65 -11.21 -13.87
C ALA A 221 2.82 -9.94 -14.10
N VAL A 222 2.60 -9.09 -13.09
CA VAL A 222 1.77 -7.88 -13.22
C VAL A 222 2.57 -6.63 -13.58
N ARG A 223 3.92 -6.68 -13.59
CA ARG A 223 4.78 -5.50 -13.82
C ARG A 223 4.46 -4.75 -15.13
N PRO A 224 4.30 -5.41 -16.30
CA PRO A 224 3.95 -4.70 -17.53
C PRO A 224 2.62 -3.95 -17.45
N VAL A 225 1.64 -4.51 -16.74
CA VAL A 225 0.33 -3.85 -16.52
C VAL A 225 0.51 -2.64 -15.59
N ALA A 226 1.26 -2.79 -14.50
CA ALA A 226 1.53 -1.73 -13.55
C ALA A 226 2.24 -0.53 -14.22
N LEU A 227 3.28 -0.78 -15.02
CA LEU A 227 4.00 0.25 -15.76
C LEU A 227 3.11 0.97 -16.78
N ALA A 228 2.27 0.23 -17.52
CA ALA A 228 1.34 0.83 -18.49
C ALA A 228 0.34 1.77 -17.81
N GLN A 229 -0.25 1.33 -16.69
CA GLN A 229 -1.20 2.12 -15.90
C GLN A 229 -0.53 3.33 -15.23
N LEU A 230 0.67 3.15 -14.65
CA LEU A 230 1.43 4.24 -14.05
C LEU A 230 1.70 5.34 -15.09
N ARG A 231 2.15 4.99 -16.29
CA ARG A 231 2.40 5.96 -17.37
C ARG A 231 1.13 6.69 -17.80
N ALA A 232 0.01 5.99 -17.90
CA ALA A 232 -1.29 6.61 -18.23
C ALA A 232 -1.70 7.62 -17.15
N VAL A 233 -1.57 7.24 -15.87
CA VAL A 233 -1.86 8.11 -14.73
C VAL A 233 -0.89 9.30 -14.68
N ARG A 234 0.43 9.08 -14.87
CA ARG A 234 1.43 10.16 -14.82
C ARG A 234 1.17 11.28 -15.84
N VAL A 235 0.66 10.92 -17.03
CA VAL A 235 0.33 11.91 -18.06
C VAL A 235 -0.91 12.72 -17.68
N ALA A 236 -1.80 12.14 -16.87
CA ALA A 236 -3.12 12.71 -16.57
C ALA A 236 -3.14 13.61 -15.33
N ILE A 237 -2.23 13.41 -14.35
CA ILE A 237 -2.25 14.13 -13.06
C ILE A 237 -0.90 14.73 -12.70
N GLY A 238 -0.92 15.76 -11.83
CA GLY A 238 0.26 16.41 -11.27
C GLY A 238 0.77 15.79 -9.96
N LEU A 239 -0.04 15.00 -9.26
CA LEU A 239 0.26 14.46 -7.94
C LEU A 239 1.48 13.52 -7.90
N PRO A 240 2.16 13.40 -6.75
CA PRO A 240 3.12 12.32 -6.49
C PRO A 240 2.49 10.94 -6.70
N ILE A 241 3.30 10.00 -7.19
CA ILE A 241 2.86 8.62 -7.47
C ILE A 241 3.73 7.63 -6.71
N VAL A 242 3.11 6.75 -5.92
CA VAL A 242 3.75 5.54 -5.35
C VAL A 242 3.54 4.39 -6.34
N GLY A 243 4.59 4.03 -7.08
CA GLY A 243 4.52 2.96 -8.09
C GLY A 243 4.76 1.58 -7.48
N MET A 244 3.89 0.60 -7.75
CA MET A 244 4.05 -0.77 -7.27
C MET A 244 3.47 -1.80 -8.24
N GLY A 245 3.97 -3.03 -8.17
CA GLY A 245 3.49 -4.17 -8.94
C GLY A 245 4.62 -4.91 -9.65
N GLY A 246 5.13 -5.97 -9.03
CA GLY A 246 6.15 -6.85 -9.60
C GLY A 246 7.59 -6.33 -9.50
N ILE A 247 7.87 -5.40 -8.61
CA ILE A 247 9.22 -4.92 -8.29
C ILE A 247 9.89 -5.99 -7.43
N ALA A 248 10.96 -6.59 -7.93
CA ALA A 248 11.75 -7.61 -7.27
C ALA A 248 13.22 -7.19 -7.05
N ASN A 249 13.71 -6.18 -7.76
CA ASN A 249 15.10 -5.69 -7.71
C ASN A 249 15.17 -4.21 -8.08
N GLY A 250 16.38 -3.62 -7.97
CA GLY A 250 16.63 -2.21 -8.28
C GLY A 250 16.38 -1.83 -9.73
N ALA A 251 16.63 -2.74 -10.69
CA ALA A 251 16.34 -2.48 -12.10
C ALA A 251 14.83 -2.34 -12.34
N ASP A 252 14.02 -3.20 -11.72
CA ASP A 252 12.57 -3.09 -11.78
C ASP A 252 12.09 -1.76 -11.16
N ALA A 253 12.65 -1.38 -9.99
CA ALA A 253 12.32 -0.12 -9.33
C ALA A 253 12.71 1.09 -10.19
N ALA A 254 13.89 1.05 -10.84
CA ALA A 254 14.34 2.11 -11.75
C ALA A 254 13.39 2.29 -12.94
N GLU A 255 12.78 1.22 -13.47
CA GLU A 255 11.75 1.32 -14.52
C GLU A 255 10.53 2.14 -14.06
N PHE A 256 10.06 1.92 -12.82
CA PHE A 256 8.93 2.68 -12.25
C PHE A 256 9.28 4.15 -12.03
N LEU A 257 10.46 4.44 -11.49
CA LEU A 257 10.94 5.82 -11.31
C LEU A 257 11.08 6.53 -12.66
N ALA A 258 11.67 5.87 -13.66
CA ALA A 258 11.76 6.39 -15.03
C ALA A 258 10.39 6.56 -15.71
N ALA A 259 9.40 5.75 -15.36
CA ALA A 259 8.03 5.87 -15.84
C ALA A 259 7.25 7.02 -15.17
N GLY A 260 7.82 7.66 -14.14
CA GLY A 260 7.27 8.85 -13.48
C GLY A 260 6.71 8.61 -12.07
N ALA A 261 7.04 7.48 -11.43
CA ALA A 261 6.79 7.32 -10.00
C ALA A 261 7.70 8.25 -9.19
N THR A 262 7.19 8.84 -8.13
CA THR A 262 7.96 9.62 -7.15
C THR A 262 8.73 8.68 -6.23
N VAL A 263 8.08 7.62 -5.79
CA VAL A 263 8.62 6.53 -4.97
C VAL A 263 8.03 5.20 -5.43
N VAL A 264 8.61 4.11 -4.98
CA VAL A 264 8.18 2.75 -5.33
C VAL A 264 7.83 1.94 -4.09
N ALA A 265 6.96 0.94 -4.22
CA ALA A 265 6.67 0.03 -3.12
C ALA A 265 6.89 -1.44 -3.53
N VAL A 266 7.67 -2.15 -2.71
CA VAL A 266 7.91 -3.60 -2.85
C VAL A 266 6.77 -4.35 -2.16
N GLY A 267 6.17 -5.30 -2.87
CA GLY A 267 5.06 -6.11 -2.38
C GLY A 267 5.44 -7.59 -2.23
N THR A 268 5.14 -8.38 -3.24
CA THR A 268 5.26 -9.86 -3.23
C THR A 268 6.66 -10.35 -2.86
N GLU A 269 7.70 -9.63 -3.25
CA GLU A 269 9.10 -9.99 -2.95
C GLU A 269 9.39 -10.05 -1.45
N ASN A 270 8.68 -9.28 -0.62
CA ASN A 270 8.84 -9.28 0.83
C ASN A 270 8.52 -10.63 1.48
N PHE A 271 7.73 -11.49 0.82
CA PHE A 271 7.42 -12.83 1.33
C PHE A 271 8.58 -13.83 1.12
N SER A 272 9.45 -13.56 0.15
CA SER A 272 10.63 -14.37 -0.15
C SER A 272 11.88 -13.82 0.53
N ASP A 273 11.98 -12.49 0.62
CA ASP A 273 13.13 -11.78 1.17
C ASP A 273 12.66 -10.63 2.07
N PRO A 274 12.72 -10.78 3.41
CA PRO A 274 12.30 -9.73 4.35
C PRO A 274 13.19 -8.47 4.28
N ARG A 275 14.34 -8.52 3.60
CA ARG A 275 15.23 -7.39 3.34
C ARG A 275 15.12 -6.85 1.91
N ALA A 276 14.09 -7.23 1.17
CA ALA A 276 13.90 -6.79 -0.22
C ALA A 276 13.93 -5.27 -0.36
N GLY A 277 13.35 -4.53 0.58
CA GLY A 277 13.38 -3.06 0.58
C GLY A 277 14.79 -2.48 0.61
N SER A 278 15.62 -2.89 1.59
CA SER A 278 17.03 -2.47 1.71
C SER A 278 17.85 -2.88 0.49
N ARG A 279 17.65 -4.11 -0.01
CA ARG A 279 18.32 -4.61 -1.20
C ARG A 279 18.00 -3.78 -2.44
N VAL A 280 16.71 -3.52 -2.69
CA VAL A 280 16.26 -2.70 -3.82
C VAL A 280 16.79 -1.26 -3.70
N ALA A 281 16.78 -0.67 -2.51
CA ALA A 281 17.35 0.66 -2.27
C ALA A 281 18.85 0.69 -2.56
N SER A 282 19.60 -0.31 -2.09
CA SER A 282 21.04 -0.44 -2.37
C SER A 282 21.32 -0.61 -3.86
N GLU A 283 20.56 -1.42 -4.58
CA GLU A 283 20.68 -1.62 -6.03
C GLU A 283 20.35 -0.34 -6.84
N LEU A 284 19.56 0.58 -6.26
CA LEU A 284 19.31 1.93 -6.80
C LEU A 284 20.43 2.94 -6.46
N GLY A 285 21.43 2.53 -5.65
CA GLY A 285 22.57 3.38 -5.26
C GLY A 285 22.33 4.20 -3.97
N TYR A 286 21.31 3.87 -3.18
CA TYR A 286 21.10 4.43 -1.84
C TYR A 286 21.78 3.52 -0.81
N GLU A 287 22.48 4.11 0.18
CA GLU A 287 22.98 3.34 1.31
C GLU A 287 21.84 3.05 2.30
N ALA A 288 21.96 1.95 3.06
CA ALA A 288 21.12 1.74 4.23
C ALA A 288 21.25 2.96 5.15
N ALA A 289 20.14 3.57 5.52
CA ALA A 289 20.17 4.79 6.34
C ALA A 289 20.88 4.48 7.67
N PRO A 290 21.90 5.25 8.07
CA PRO A 290 22.39 5.17 9.45
C PRO A 290 21.26 5.66 10.35
N VAL A 291 20.96 4.89 11.38
CA VAL A 291 19.97 5.24 12.40
C VAL A 291 20.25 6.65 12.90
N ALA A 292 19.29 7.55 12.73
CA ALA A 292 19.34 8.86 13.38
C ALA A 292 19.45 8.62 14.89
N ALA A 293 20.51 9.14 15.51
CA ALA A 293 20.69 9.03 16.95
C ALA A 293 19.42 9.57 17.64
N ALA A 294 18.82 8.75 18.50
CA ALA A 294 17.68 9.18 19.28
C ALA A 294 18.01 10.51 19.96
N PRO A 295 17.08 11.50 19.96
CA PRO A 295 17.32 12.75 20.67
C PRO A 295 17.62 12.44 22.12
N SER A 296 18.76 12.88 22.60
CA SER A 296 19.16 12.77 24.02
C SER A 296 18.06 13.42 24.88
N ARG A 297 17.48 12.62 25.79
CA ARG A 297 16.50 13.07 26.78
C ARG A 297 17.11 14.09 27.74
#